data_a944afb684e9a8d16246a089c3b7a2e0
#
_entry.id   a944afb684e9a8d16246a089c3b7a2e0
#
_cell.length_a   1.000
_cell.length_b   1.000
_cell.length_c   1.000
_cell.angle_alpha   90.00
_cell.angle_beta   90.00
_cell.angle_gamma   90.00
#
_symmetry.space_group_name_H-M   'P 1'
#
loop_
_entity.id
_entity.type
_entity.pdbx_description
1 polymer ?
#
loop_
_entity_poly.entity_id
_entity_poly.type
_entity_poly.pdbx_seq_one_letter_code
_entity_poly.pdbx_strand_id
1 'polypeptide(L)'
;MQHIVDSDEGHIINTSSINGFWASLGGTPHTSYSAAKFAVKGFSEALIDDFRINAPHVGVSVVMPGHIGTSIAENTGKILGGERTDEDYEKIKENMIKMGMPVHNFSLEQIKEQIKENAEAFKNNAPTTSEQAAEIILSAVKNKQWRILVGDDAKAIDEWVRNDPENAYNITFHGEKRGE
;
A
#
# COMPACT_ATOMS: atom_id res chain seq x y z
N MET A 1 -4.57 -2.41 24.45
CA MET A 1 -5.65 -3.40 24.15
C MET A 1 -6.68 -3.43 25.29
N GLN A 2 -6.29 -3.61 26.55
CA GLN A 2 -7.24 -3.73 27.68
C GLN A 2 -8.26 -2.58 27.76
N HIS A 3 -7.83 -1.32 27.63
CA HIS A 3 -8.74 -0.17 27.66
C HIS A 3 -9.84 -0.19 26.58
N ILE A 4 -9.58 -0.81 25.41
CA ILE A 4 -10.58 -0.95 24.36
C ILE A 4 -11.57 -2.06 24.74
N VAL A 5 -11.07 -3.15 25.30
CA VAL A 5 -11.89 -4.28 25.76
C VAL A 5 -12.78 -3.90 26.94
N ASP A 6 -12.28 -3.03 27.83
CA ASP A 6 -13.01 -2.57 29.03
C ASP A 6 -13.97 -1.39 28.75
N SER A 7 -13.98 -0.84 27.52
CA SER A 7 -14.87 0.25 27.13
C SER A 7 -16.24 -0.29 26.68
N ASP A 8 -17.26 0.57 26.70
CA ASP A 8 -18.62 0.21 26.25
C ASP A 8 -18.67 0.02 24.71
N GLU A 9 -17.79 0.68 23.98
CA GLU A 9 -17.66 0.61 22.53
C GLU A 9 -16.21 0.79 22.12
N GLY A 10 -15.75 0.04 21.15
CA GLY A 10 -14.41 0.14 20.60
C GLY A 10 -14.33 -0.26 19.14
N HIS A 11 -13.33 0.28 18.43
CA HIS A 11 -13.06 -0.12 17.05
C HIS A 11 -11.56 -0.09 16.77
N ILE A 12 -11.02 -1.19 16.27
CA ILE A 12 -9.63 -1.30 15.84
C ILE A 12 -9.58 -1.17 14.33
N ILE A 13 -8.75 -0.25 13.83
CA ILE A 13 -8.55 -0.01 12.42
C ILE A 13 -7.09 -0.28 12.10
N ASN A 14 -6.81 -1.36 11.39
CA ASN A 14 -5.47 -1.72 10.94
C ASN A 14 -5.27 -1.36 9.47
N THR A 15 -4.17 -0.70 9.15
CA THR A 15 -3.85 -0.29 7.78
C THR A 15 -2.93 -1.31 7.13
N SER A 16 -3.49 -2.12 6.22
CA SER A 16 -2.77 -2.96 5.29
C SER A 16 -2.46 -2.20 3.98
N SER A 17 -2.70 -2.80 2.83
CA SER A 17 -2.51 -2.28 1.48
C SER A 17 -3.17 -3.24 0.49
N ILE A 18 -3.29 -2.87 -0.78
CA ILE A 18 -3.49 -3.84 -1.87
C ILE A 18 -2.40 -4.92 -1.85
N ASN A 19 -1.19 -4.60 -1.39
CA ASN A 19 -0.10 -5.56 -1.16
C ASN A 19 -0.36 -6.55 -0.02
N GLY A 20 -1.46 -6.43 0.68
CA GLY A 20 -1.94 -7.43 1.64
C GLY A 20 -2.79 -8.54 1.02
N PHE A 21 -3.10 -8.45 -0.28
CA PHE A 21 -3.79 -9.51 -1.02
C PHE A 21 -3.22 -9.73 -2.43
N TRP A 22 -2.36 -8.84 -2.91
CA TRP A 22 -1.65 -8.96 -4.17
C TRP A 22 -0.23 -8.41 -4.01
N ALA A 23 0.78 -9.29 -4.07
CA ALA A 23 2.17 -8.95 -3.73
C ALA A 23 2.97 -8.33 -4.89
N SER A 24 2.31 -7.66 -5.84
CA SER A 24 2.96 -7.04 -6.99
C SER A 24 2.66 -5.54 -7.04
N LEU A 25 3.70 -4.72 -7.10
CA LEU A 25 3.61 -3.29 -7.33
C LEU A 25 4.40 -2.93 -8.58
N GLY A 26 3.68 -2.84 -9.73
CA GLY A 26 4.27 -2.32 -10.96
C GLY A 26 5.55 -3.03 -11.44
N GLY A 27 5.74 -4.31 -11.09
CA GLY A 27 6.93 -5.07 -11.49
C GLY A 27 8.15 -4.91 -10.55
N THR A 28 8.09 -4.03 -9.55
CA THR A 28 9.17 -3.87 -8.57
C THR A 28 8.98 -4.88 -7.42
N PRO A 29 10.03 -5.64 -7.04
CA PRO A 29 9.94 -6.56 -5.90
C PRO A 29 9.76 -5.79 -4.58
N HIS A 30 8.71 -6.11 -3.85
CA HIS A 30 8.42 -5.56 -2.51
C HIS A 30 8.17 -6.68 -1.50
N THR A 31 9.04 -7.69 -1.46
CA THR A 31 8.84 -8.93 -0.70
C THR A 31 8.59 -8.68 0.80
N SER A 32 9.43 -7.91 1.47
CA SER A 32 9.29 -7.60 2.90
C SER A 32 8.03 -6.76 3.18
N TYR A 33 7.77 -5.77 2.36
CA TYR A 33 6.58 -4.93 2.49
C TYR A 33 5.30 -5.75 2.29
N SER A 34 5.24 -6.56 1.22
CA SER A 34 4.09 -7.42 0.96
C SER A 34 3.89 -8.43 2.09
N ALA A 35 4.95 -9.09 2.56
CA ALA A 35 4.87 -10.00 3.69
C ALA A 35 4.28 -9.33 4.94
N ALA A 36 4.74 -8.11 5.26
CA ALA A 36 4.21 -7.33 6.39
C ALA A 36 2.73 -6.98 6.19
N LYS A 37 2.32 -6.58 4.98
CA LYS A 37 0.93 -6.18 4.71
C LYS A 37 -0.05 -7.37 4.65
N PHE A 38 0.39 -8.54 4.17
CA PHE A 38 -0.34 -9.80 4.32
C PHE A 38 -0.49 -10.18 5.80
N ALA A 39 0.58 -10.04 6.60
CA ALA A 39 0.52 -10.30 8.04
C ALA A 39 -0.48 -9.39 8.76
N VAL A 40 -0.51 -8.08 8.45
CA VAL A 40 -1.50 -7.14 9.01
C VAL A 40 -2.93 -7.55 8.65
N LYS A 41 -3.18 -7.96 7.40
CA LYS A 41 -4.50 -8.45 6.97
C LYS A 41 -4.87 -9.72 7.73
N GLY A 42 -4.01 -10.74 7.73
CA GLY A 42 -4.28 -12.01 8.43
C GLY A 42 -4.48 -11.83 9.92
N PHE A 43 -3.69 -10.98 10.59
CA PHE A 43 -3.89 -10.61 11.98
C PHE A 43 -5.25 -9.97 12.22
N SER A 44 -5.66 -9.03 11.35
CA SER A 44 -6.96 -8.35 11.48
C SER A 44 -8.14 -9.31 11.32
N GLU A 45 -8.05 -10.25 10.38
CA GLU A 45 -9.07 -11.27 10.18
C GLU A 45 -9.18 -12.23 11.37
N ALA A 46 -8.05 -12.66 11.92
CA ALA A 46 -8.04 -13.48 13.14
C ALA A 46 -8.59 -12.73 14.36
N LEU A 47 -8.29 -11.42 14.46
CA LEU A 47 -8.79 -10.58 15.55
C LEU A 47 -10.32 -10.41 15.50
N ILE A 48 -10.96 -10.45 14.33
CA ILE A 48 -12.41 -10.45 14.20
C ILE A 48 -13.03 -11.67 14.90
N ASP A 49 -12.44 -12.85 14.69
CA ASP A 49 -12.95 -14.07 15.32
C ASP A 49 -12.67 -14.11 16.81
N ASP A 50 -11.50 -13.62 17.25
CA ASP A 50 -11.19 -13.50 18.67
C ASP A 50 -12.18 -12.57 19.39
N PHE A 51 -12.47 -11.41 18.81
CA PHE A 51 -13.38 -10.45 19.43
C PHE A 51 -14.86 -10.87 19.39
N ARG A 52 -15.27 -11.69 18.45
CA ARG A 52 -16.63 -12.30 18.50
C ARG A 52 -16.86 -13.06 19.80
N ILE A 53 -15.81 -13.64 20.38
CA ILE A 53 -15.86 -14.44 21.60
C ILE A 53 -15.56 -13.60 22.82
N ASN A 54 -14.46 -12.84 22.79
CA ASN A 54 -13.88 -12.23 23.99
C ASN A 54 -14.24 -10.76 24.18
N ALA A 55 -14.66 -10.03 23.12
CA ALA A 55 -15.03 -8.63 23.18
C ALA A 55 -16.00 -8.25 22.05
N PRO A 56 -17.26 -8.80 22.00
CA PRO A 56 -18.17 -8.66 20.87
C PRO A 56 -18.65 -7.22 20.59
N HIS A 57 -18.41 -6.30 21.51
CA HIS A 57 -18.68 -4.86 21.37
C HIS A 57 -17.56 -4.11 20.62
N VAL A 58 -16.40 -4.75 20.40
CA VAL A 58 -15.27 -4.14 19.70
C VAL A 58 -15.25 -4.52 18.23
N GLY A 59 -15.41 -3.54 17.35
CA GLY A 59 -15.28 -3.73 15.92
C GLY A 59 -13.81 -3.82 15.46
N VAL A 60 -13.61 -4.50 14.32
CA VAL A 60 -12.30 -4.55 13.66
C VAL A 60 -12.47 -4.23 12.17
N SER A 61 -11.64 -3.33 11.67
CA SER A 61 -11.54 -3.04 10.23
C SER A 61 -10.10 -3.18 9.75
N VAL A 62 -9.93 -3.75 8.56
CA VAL A 62 -8.69 -3.73 7.83
C VAL A 62 -8.83 -2.84 6.59
N VAL A 63 -8.02 -1.80 6.53
CA VAL A 63 -7.98 -0.84 5.43
C VAL A 63 -6.93 -1.28 4.43
N MET A 64 -7.30 -1.38 3.16
CA MET A 64 -6.44 -1.81 2.06
C MET A 64 -6.44 -0.75 0.96
N PRO A 65 -5.59 0.29 1.09
CA PRO A 65 -5.49 1.34 0.09
C PRO A 65 -4.82 0.85 -1.19
N GLY A 66 -5.31 1.38 -2.32
CA GLY A 66 -4.60 1.42 -3.58
C GLY A 66 -3.61 2.59 -3.63
N HIS A 67 -3.53 3.27 -4.78
CA HIS A 67 -2.68 4.44 -4.95
C HIS A 67 -3.40 5.70 -4.43
N ILE A 68 -2.96 6.18 -3.26
CA ILE A 68 -3.51 7.36 -2.60
C ILE A 68 -2.52 8.52 -2.69
N GLY A 69 -3.01 9.72 -3.04
CA GLY A 69 -2.24 10.95 -3.17
C GLY A 69 -1.77 11.50 -1.84
N THR A 70 -0.70 10.92 -1.31
CA THR A 70 -0.07 11.32 -0.05
C THR A 70 1.42 11.59 -0.25
N SER A 71 2.05 12.26 0.71
CA SER A 71 3.50 12.50 0.71
C SER A 71 4.32 11.28 1.17
N ILE A 72 3.78 10.05 1.09
CA ILE A 72 4.46 8.85 1.58
C ILE A 72 5.79 8.61 0.85
N ALA A 73 5.84 8.86 -0.46
CA ALA A 73 7.06 8.67 -1.26
C ALA A 73 8.19 9.62 -0.82
N GLU A 74 7.86 10.89 -0.53
CA GLU A 74 8.82 11.87 0.02
C GLU A 74 9.25 11.52 1.44
N ASN A 75 8.27 11.19 2.32
CA ASN A 75 8.52 11.01 3.74
C ASN A 75 9.26 9.71 4.04
N THR A 76 9.06 8.65 3.24
CA THR A 76 9.74 7.37 3.43
C THR A 76 11.26 7.54 3.41
N GLY A 77 11.80 8.29 2.45
CA GLY A 77 13.23 8.57 2.39
C GLY A 77 13.75 9.31 3.64
N LYS A 78 13.01 10.30 4.11
CA LYS A 78 13.38 11.11 5.28
C LYS A 78 13.32 10.32 6.60
N ILE A 79 12.30 9.46 6.77
CA ILE A 79 12.04 8.74 8.03
C ILE A 79 12.92 7.49 8.16
N LEU A 80 13.09 6.73 7.07
CA LEU A 80 13.77 5.43 7.10
C LEU A 80 15.25 5.52 6.72
N GLY A 81 15.65 6.48 5.88
CA GLY A 81 16.99 6.54 5.30
C GLY A 81 17.86 7.69 5.79
N GLY A 82 17.31 8.68 6.48
CA GLY A 82 18.05 9.93 6.74
C GLY A 82 18.36 10.69 5.44
N GLU A 83 19.42 11.50 5.46
CA GLU A 83 19.94 12.15 4.24
C GLU A 83 20.70 11.11 3.41
N ARG A 84 20.28 10.96 2.14
CA ARG A 84 20.95 10.07 1.20
C ARG A 84 22.31 10.62 0.80
N THR A 85 23.30 9.75 0.80
CA THR A 85 24.64 10.04 0.29
C THR A 85 24.70 9.90 -1.24
N ASP A 86 25.76 10.40 -1.87
CA ASP A 86 25.97 10.20 -3.30
C ASP A 86 26.10 8.70 -3.66
N GLU A 87 26.67 7.89 -2.77
CA GLU A 87 26.73 6.43 -2.93
C GLU A 87 25.33 5.79 -2.97
N ASP A 88 24.39 6.30 -2.17
CA ASP A 88 22.99 5.82 -2.20
C ASP A 88 22.31 6.17 -3.53
N TYR A 89 22.58 7.36 -4.07
CA TYR A 89 22.04 7.76 -5.38
C TYR A 89 22.64 6.95 -6.52
N GLU A 90 23.93 6.58 -6.47
CA GLU A 90 24.52 5.66 -7.45
C GLU A 90 23.84 4.28 -7.41
N LYS A 91 23.62 3.71 -6.23
CA LYS A 91 22.88 2.44 -6.07
C LYS A 91 21.45 2.53 -6.61
N ILE A 92 20.77 3.67 -6.38
CA ILE A 92 19.41 3.90 -6.93
C ILE A 92 19.50 3.96 -8.46
N LYS A 93 20.44 4.69 -9.04
CA LYS A 93 20.65 4.76 -10.49
C LYS A 93 20.88 3.37 -11.09
N GLU A 94 21.75 2.55 -10.49
CA GLU A 94 21.99 1.18 -10.93
C GLU A 94 20.69 0.34 -10.92
N ASN A 95 19.86 0.49 -9.89
CA ASN A 95 18.59 -0.21 -9.81
C ASN A 95 17.59 0.29 -10.88
N MET A 96 17.53 1.58 -11.14
CA MET A 96 16.72 2.15 -12.23
C MET A 96 17.13 1.57 -13.59
N ILE A 97 18.44 1.44 -13.83
CA ILE A 97 18.98 0.81 -15.05
C ILE A 97 18.57 -0.66 -15.14
N LYS A 98 18.69 -1.43 -14.04
CA LYS A 98 18.26 -2.84 -13.99
C LYS A 98 16.76 -3.01 -14.25
N MET A 99 15.96 -2.01 -13.92
CA MET A 99 14.52 -1.94 -14.21
C MET A 99 14.20 -1.48 -15.63
N GLY A 100 15.22 -1.26 -16.48
CA GLY A 100 15.04 -0.85 -17.88
C GLY A 100 14.80 0.64 -18.07
N MET A 101 15.00 1.47 -17.05
CA MET A 101 14.85 2.92 -17.19
C MET A 101 16.04 3.52 -17.97
N PRO A 102 15.81 4.47 -18.91
CA PRO A 102 16.87 5.02 -19.78
C PRO A 102 17.71 6.10 -19.09
N VAL A 103 18.25 5.80 -17.89
CA VAL A 103 18.98 6.76 -17.05
C VAL A 103 20.50 6.56 -17.08
N HIS A 104 21.04 5.77 -18.01
CA HIS A 104 22.47 5.47 -18.12
C HIS A 104 23.36 6.73 -18.13
N ASN A 105 22.94 7.75 -18.86
CA ASN A 105 23.68 8.99 -19.06
C ASN A 105 23.32 10.11 -18.06
N PHE A 106 22.45 9.83 -17.08
CA PHE A 106 22.05 10.84 -16.12
C PHE A 106 23.16 11.11 -15.10
N SER A 107 23.40 12.38 -14.78
CA SER A 107 24.22 12.79 -13.64
C SER A 107 23.49 12.47 -12.32
N LEU A 108 24.19 12.48 -11.20
CA LEU A 108 23.56 12.30 -9.88
C LEU A 108 22.53 13.38 -9.59
N GLU A 109 22.75 14.62 -10.01
CA GLU A 109 21.78 15.71 -9.85
C GLU A 109 20.50 15.44 -10.65
N GLN A 110 20.60 14.90 -11.84
CA GLN A 110 19.45 14.48 -12.64
C GLN A 110 18.69 13.30 -12.00
N ILE A 111 19.41 12.36 -11.37
CA ILE A 111 18.77 11.27 -10.61
C ILE A 111 18.03 11.83 -9.39
N LYS A 112 18.62 12.77 -8.65
CA LYS A 112 17.98 13.44 -7.50
C LYS A 112 16.68 14.13 -7.92
N GLU A 113 16.72 14.89 -9.02
CA GLU A 113 15.53 15.59 -9.53
C GLU A 113 14.48 14.60 -10.02
N GLN A 114 14.86 13.53 -10.74
CA GLN A 114 13.92 12.49 -11.18
C GLN A 114 13.20 11.80 -10.00
N ILE A 115 13.92 11.53 -8.91
CA ILE A 115 13.31 10.95 -7.70
C ILE A 115 12.29 11.92 -7.10
N LYS A 116 12.60 13.20 -7.07
CA LYS A 116 11.69 14.23 -6.56
C LYS A 116 10.45 14.36 -7.44
N GLU A 117 10.63 14.47 -8.76
CA GLU A 117 9.53 14.51 -9.74
C GLU A 117 8.62 13.26 -9.62
N ASN A 118 9.21 12.08 -9.46
CA ASN A 118 8.45 10.85 -9.27
C ASN A 118 7.65 10.86 -7.96
N ALA A 119 8.20 11.40 -6.88
CA ALA A 119 7.49 11.53 -5.60
C ALA A 119 6.32 12.54 -5.68
N GLU A 120 6.53 13.66 -6.36
CA GLU A 120 5.49 14.65 -6.64
C GLU A 120 4.41 14.07 -7.56
N ALA A 121 4.80 13.37 -8.63
CA ALA A 121 3.86 12.70 -9.52
C ALA A 121 3.06 11.61 -8.80
N PHE A 122 3.68 10.83 -7.92
CA PHE A 122 2.98 9.85 -7.09
C PHE A 122 1.86 10.50 -6.28
N LYS A 123 2.12 11.66 -5.69
CA LYS A 123 1.13 12.40 -4.91
C LYS A 123 0.05 13.03 -5.78
N ASN A 124 0.45 13.73 -6.85
CA ASN A 124 -0.43 14.61 -7.60
C ASN A 124 -1.28 13.86 -8.65
N ASN A 125 -0.78 12.73 -9.16
CA ASN A 125 -1.44 11.93 -10.19
C ASN A 125 -2.18 10.70 -9.62
N ALA A 126 -2.30 10.60 -8.30
CA ALA A 126 -3.03 9.50 -7.67
C ALA A 126 -4.51 9.53 -8.05
N PRO A 127 -5.14 8.37 -8.34
CA PRO A 127 -6.56 8.30 -8.68
C PRO A 127 -7.48 8.63 -7.48
N THR A 128 -6.95 8.56 -6.27
CA THR A 128 -7.70 8.85 -5.04
C THR A 128 -6.90 9.83 -4.18
N THR A 129 -7.53 10.94 -3.80
CA THR A 129 -6.88 11.93 -2.90
C THR A 129 -6.88 11.44 -1.45
N SER A 130 -6.07 12.07 -0.60
CA SER A 130 -6.05 11.76 0.85
C SER A 130 -7.39 12.05 1.52
N GLU A 131 -8.09 13.11 1.10
CA GLU A 131 -9.40 13.50 1.61
C GLU A 131 -10.47 12.46 1.24
N GLN A 132 -10.51 12.04 -0.03
CA GLN A 132 -11.40 10.98 -0.50
C GLN A 132 -11.14 9.66 0.24
N ALA A 133 -9.87 9.31 0.44
CA ALA A 133 -9.50 8.12 1.19
C ALA A 133 -10.00 8.18 2.64
N ALA A 134 -9.85 9.33 3.30
CA ALA A 134 -10.36 9.53 4.66
C ALA A 134 -11.88 9.39 4.74
N GLU A 135 -12.62 9.97 3.79
CA GLU A 135 -14.09 9.84 3.73
C GLU A 135 -14.54 8.39 3.55
N ILE A 136 -13.90 7.65 2.64
CA ILE A 136 -14.19 6.23 2.40
C ILE A 136 -13.96 5.43 3.69
N ILE A 137 -12.81 5.62 4.36
CA ILE A 137 -12.46 4.90 5.58
C ILE A 137 -13.45 5.21 6.69
N LEU A 138 -13.71 6.49 6.97
CA LEU A 138 -14.60 6.91 8.04
C LEU A 138 -16.05 6.43 7.82
N SER A 139 -16.52 6.51 6.57
CA SER A 139 -17.84 6.00 6.22
C SER A 139 -17.94 4.49 6.42
N ALA A 140 -16.93 3.74 5.97
CA ALA A 140 -16.90 2.29 6.12
C ALA A 140 -16.84 1.85 7.60
N VAL A 141 -16.03 2.54 8.43
CA VAL A 141 -15.95 2.28 9.87
C VAL A 141 -17.28 2.55 10.56
N LYS A 142 -17.96 3.67 10.27
CA LYS A 142 -19.29 3.99 10.79
C LYS A 142 -20.33 2.93 10.41
N ASN A 143 -20.19 2.32 9.25
CA ASN A 143 -21.03 1.23 8.76
C ASN A 143 -20.55 -0.17 9.21
N LYS A 144 -19.59 -0.23 10.14
CA LYS A 144 -19.04 -1.49 10.69
C LYS A 144 -18.50 -2.46 9.63
N GLN A 145 -17.98 -1.93 8.51
CA GLN A 145 -17.35 -2.74 7.47
C GLN A 145 -15.98 -3.20 7.96
N TRP A 146 -15.75 -4.50 7.98
CA TRP A 146 -14.46 -5.04 8.41
C TRP A 146 -13.38 -4.96 7.32
N ARG A 147 -13.76 -4.99 6.05
CA ARG A 147 -12.87 -4.99 4.91
C ARG A 147 -13.08 -3.72 4.09
N ILE A 148 -12.08 -2.84 4.08
CA ILE A 148 -12.19 -1.50 3.49
C ILE A 148 -11.17 -1.38 2.36
N LEU A 149 -11.63 -1.48 1.12
CA LEU A 149 -10.86 -1.18 -0.09
C LEU A 149 -10.94 0.33 -0.36
N VAL A 150 -9.80 0.99 -0.48
CA VAL A 150 -9.74 2.45 -0.69
C VAL A 150 -9.18 2.76 -2.06
N GLY A 151 -10.03 3.30 -2.92
CA GLY A 151 -9.75 3.59 -4.32
C GLY A 151 -10.36 2.55 -5.27
N ASP A 152 -10.68 2.98 -6.47
CA ASP A 152 -11.26 2.10 -7.48
C ASP A 152 -10.23 1.11 -8.04
N ASP A 153 -8.97 1.50 -8.06
CA ASP A 153 -7.83 0.62 -8.34
C ASP A 153 -7.74 -0.54 -7.35
N ALA A 154 -7.93 -0.27 -6.05
CA ALA A 154 -7.96 -1.33 -5.03
C ALA A 154 -9.10 -2.32 -5.25
N LYS A 155 -10.29 -1.82 -5.62
CA LYS A 155 -11.46 -2.66 -5.92
C LYS A 155 -11.23 -3.51 -7.18
N ALA A 156 -10.72 -2.91 -8.24
CA ALA A 156 -10.45 -3.61 -9.50
C ALA A 156 -9.41 -4.73 -9.32
N ILE A 157 -8.32 -4.46 -8.59
CA ILE A 157 -7.30 -5.48 -8.28
C ILE A 157 -7.87 -6.60 -7.41
N ASP A 158 -8.69 -6.26 -6.42
CA ASP A 158 -9.33 -7.27 -5.57
C ASP A 158 -10.26 -8.20 -6.35
N GLU A 159 -11.08 -7.63 -7.20
CA GLU A 159 -11.99 -8.38 -8.05
C GLU A 159 -11.21 -9.32 -8.99
N TRP A 160 -10.18 -8.80 -9.62
CA TRP A 160 -9.32 -9.59 -10.49
C TRP A 160 -8.62 -10.74 -9.75
N VAL A 161 -7.95 -10.48 -8.62
CA VAL A 161 -7.26 -11.52 -7.83
C VAL A 161 -8.23 -12.60 -7.33
N ARG A 162 -9.47 -12.25 -7.02
CA ARG A 162 -10.49 -13.21 -6.57
C ARG A 162 -11.04 -14.05 -7.72
N ASN A 163 -11.17 -13.47 -8.90
CA ASN A 163 -11.74 -14.17 -10.06
C ASN A 163 -10.75 -15.17 -10.66
N ASP A 164 -9.45 -14.87 -10.62
CA ASP A 164 -8.39 -15.74 -11.17
C ASP A 164 -7.10 -15.66 -10.32
N PRO A 165 -7.11 -16.26 -9.11
CA PRO A 165 -5.99 -16.14 -8.19
C PRO A 165 -4.71 -16.82 -8.69
N GLU A 166 -4.82 -17.85 -9.52
CA GLU A 166 -3.65 -18.56 -10.07
C GLU A 166 -2.90 -17.72 -11.11
N ASN A 167 -3.61 -16.89 -11.86
CA ASN A 167 -3.04 -15.98 -12.87
C ASN A 167 -2.88 -14.54 -12.38
N ALA A 168 -3.09 -14.27 -11.10
CA ALA A 168 -3.08 -12.92 -10.53
C ALA A 168 -1.75 -12.17 -10.75
N TYR A 169 -0.66 -12.87 -11.05
CA TYR A 169 0.66 -12.28 -11.29
C TYR A 169 1.05 -12.20 -12.77
N ASN A 170 0.18 -12.64 -13.66
CA ASN A 170 0.42 -12.56 -15.12
C ASN A 170 0.08 -11.19 -15.72
N ILE A 171 -0.40 -10.26 -14.91
CA ILE A 171 -0.80 -8.91 -15.31
C ILE A 171 -0.02 -7.89 -14.48
N THR A 172 0.27 -6.72 -15.07
CA THR A 172 0.88 -5.59 -14.39
C THR A 172 -0.19 -4.79 -13.62
N PHE A 173 0.24 -3.87 -12.76
CA PHE A 173 -0.65 -2.94 -12.06
C PHE A 173 -1.58 -2.14 -13.00
N HIS A 174 -1.15 -1.90 -14.23
CA HIS A 174 -1.93 -1.19 -15.25
C HIS A 174 -2.83 -2.11 -16.09
N GLY A 175 -2.97 -3.39 -15.73
CA GLY A 175 -3.83 -4.34 -16.44
C GLY A 175 -3.21 -4.92 -17.73
N GLU A 176 -1.96 -4.64 -18.01
CA GLU A 176 -1.23 -5.18 -19.15
C GLU A 176 -0.73 -6.60 -18.83
N LYS A 177 -0.83 -7.53 -19.80
CA LYS A 177 -0.22 -8.86 -19.65
C LYS A 177 1.30 -8.72 -19.56
N ARG A 178 1.91 -9.37 -18.58
CA ARG A 178 3.36 -9.53 -18.57
C ARG A 178 3.75 -10.37 -19.79
N GLY A 179 4.68 -9.87 -20.59
CA GLY A 179 5.18 -10.61 -21.74
C GLY A 179 5.69 -11.98 -21.33
N GLU A 180 5.41 -12.98 -22.14
CA GLU A 180 5.98 -14.32 -22.07
C GLU A 180 7.48 -14.27 -22.30
#